data_9983028eef7bd8edd966ba52b59f9020
#
_entry.id   9983028eef7bd8edd966ba52b59f9020
#
_cell.length_a   1.000
_cell.length_b   1.000
_cell.length_c   1.000
_cell.angle_alpha   90.00
_cell.angle_beta   90.00
_cell.angle_gamma   90.00
#
_symmetry.space_group_name_H-M   'P 1'
#
loop_
_entity.id
_entity.type
_entity.pdbx_description
1 polymer ?
#
loop_
_entity_poly.entity_id
_entity_poly.type
_entity_poly.pdbx_seq_one_letter_code
_entity_poly.pdbx_strand_id
1 'polypeptide(L)'
;RGFMQLSDGRGQLEVALFSEVWTHAAPLLKAREIVVVEGSLQEDRLGEGYSLRARKIHPLAQLCEQHARHWLLRVDNRQHDVMAKVESVLESFRPGTVPLQIDLLLPDCLGKLVCAGEHGIRSSLELARKLREIDGVQAELRLQRPEPTPLPERRPSRSEE
;
A
#
# COMPACT_ATOMS: atom_id res chain seq x y z
N ARG A 1 16.46 -8.77 20.09
CA ARG A 1 14.99 -8.87 20.20
C ARG A 1 14.46 -7.51 20.57
N GLY A 2 13.52 -6.99 19.81
CA GLY A 2 12.83 -5.72 20.05
C GLY A 2 11.32 -5.93 20.06
N PHE A 3 10.61 -4.95 20.63
CA PHE A 3 9.16 -4.87 20.57
C PHE A 3 8.79 -3.51 20.02
N MET A 4 7.74 -3.47 19.24
CA MET A 4 7.11 -2.23 18.80
C MET A 4 5.60 -2.33 18.92
N GLN A 5 4.93 -1.21 19.00
CA GLN A 5 3.48 -1.12 18.99
C GLN A 5 3.01 -0.67 17.62
N LEU A 6 2.22 -1.51 16.95
CA LEU A 6 1.58 -1.21 15.68
C LEU A 6 0.18 -0.65 15.97
N SER A 7 -0.17 0.45 15.32
CA SER A 7 -1.49 1.07 15.46
C SER A 7 -2.04 1.48 14.09
N ASP A 8 -3.32 1.23 13.87
CA ASP A 8 -4.07 1.70 12.70
C ASP A 8 -5.00 2.89 13.02
N GLY A 9 -4.83 3.48 14.23
CA GLY A 9 -5.69 4.53 14.75
C GLY A 9 -6.99 4.03 15.40
N ARG A 10 -7.33 2.76 15.27
CA ARG A 10 -8.52 2.13 15.89
C ARG A 10 -8.14 1.12 16.97
N GLY A 11 -7.02 0.43 16.76
CA GLY A 11 -6.49 -0.55 17.67
C GLY A 11 -4.98 -0.50 17.76
N GLN A 12 -4.45 -1.26 18.69
CA GLN A 12 -3.02 -1.41 18.91
C GLN A 12 -2.67 -2.88 19.06
N LEU A 13 -1.53 -3.27 18.49
CA LEU A 13 -1.03 -4.64 18.57
C LEU A 13 0.46 -4.60 18.86
N GLU A 14 0.89 -5.39 19.86
CA GLU A 14 2.31 -5.58 20.13
C GLU A 14 2.93 -6.47 19.06
N VAL A 15 4.08 -6.06 18.54
CA VAL A 15 4.81 -6.78 17.51
C VAL A 15 6.21 -7.12 18.04
N ALA A 16 6.50 -8.42 18.10
CA ALA A 16 7.84 -8.92 18.45
C ALA A 16 8.73 -8.98 17.20
N LEU A 17 9.88 -8.33 17.27
CA LEU A 17 10.89 -8.25 16.21
C LEU A 17 12.13 -9.01 16.62
N PHE A 18 12.54 -10.00 15.83
CA PHE A 18 13.78 -10.71 16.03
C PHE A 18 14.93 -10.05 15.26
N SER A 19 16.17 -10.41 15.56
CA SER A 19 17.37 -9.68 15.14
C SER A 19 17.43 -9.32 13.66
N GLU A 20 17.09 -10.21 12.76
CA GLU A 20 17.10 -9.95 11.32
C GLU A 20 16.03 -8.92 10.91
N VAL A 21 14.81 -9.12 11.40
CA VAL A 21 13.69 -8.18 11.11
C VAL A 21 13.94 -6.83 11.77
N TRP A 22 14.55 -6.81 12.97
CA TRP A 22 14.89 -5.57 13.66
C TRP A 22 15.87 -4.72 12.86
N THR A 23 16.88 -5.30 12.23
CA THR A 23 17.85 -4.58 11.42
C THR A 23 17.19 -3.82 10.28
N HIS A 24 16.18 -4.41 9.64
CA HIS A 24 15.40 -3.78 8.59
C HIS A 24 14.38 -2.76 9.12
N ALA A 25 13.77 -3.06 10.28
CA ALA A 25 12.75 -2.21 10.87
C ALA A 25 13.30 -0.90 11.45
N ALA A 26 14.47 -0.93 12.06
CA ALA A 26 15.02 0.20 12.79
C ALA A 26 15.12 1.51 11.98
N PRO A 27 15.60 1.52 10.73
CA PRO A 27 15.62 2.76 9.93
C PRO A 27 14.20 3.23 9.58
N LEU A 28 13.25 2.34 9.28
CA LEU A 28 11.87 2.67 8.95
C LEU A 28 11.14 3.30 10.14
N LEU A 29 11.36 2.74 11.33
CA LEU A 29 10.78 3.26 12.58
C LEU A 29 11.35 4.63 12.94
N LYS A 30 12.64 4.85 12.72
CA LYS A 30 13.28 6.16 12.90
C LYS A 30 12.73 7.22 11.95
N ALA A 31 12.46 6.84 10.70
CA ALA A 31 11.87 7.70 9.69
C ALA A 31 10.36 7.92 9.88
N ARG A 32 9.72 7.23 10.84
CA ARG A 32 8.27 7.27 11.08
C ARG A 32 7.45 6.93 9.84
N GLU A 33 7.92 5.99 9.05
CA GLU A 33 7.21 5.52 7.87
C GLU A 33 6.01 4.64 8.26
N ILE A 34 4.99 4.66 7.41
CA ILE A 34 3.87 3.72 7.54
C ILE A 34 4.36 2.36 7.03
N VAL A 35 4.22 1.35 7.86
CA VAL A 35 4.73 0.01 7.58
C VAL A 35 3.62 -1.02 7.54
N VAL A 36 3.86 -2.08 6.76
CA VAL A 36 3.05 -3.30 6.74
C VAL A 36 3.90 -4.42 7.31
N VAL A 37 3.35 -5.12 8.29
CA VAL A 37 4.04 -6.21 8.98
C VAL A 37 3.40 -7.53 8.60
N GLU A 38 4.21 -8.43 8.08
CA GLU A 38 3.85 -9.82 7.83
C GLU A 38 4.36 -10.70 8.97
N GLY A 39 3.49 -11.50 9.56
CA GLY A 39 3.86 -12.31 10.69
C GLY A 39 2.81 -13.34 11.10
N SER A 40 3.03 -13.98 12.23
CA SER A 40 2.11 -14.94 12.85
C SER A 40 1.58 -14.39 14.18
N LEU A 41 0.26 -14.47 14.33
CA LEU A 41 -0.41 -14.10 15.56
C LEU A 41 -0.16 -15.18 16.63
N GLN A 42 0.14 -14.74 17.83
CA GLN A 42 0.34 -15.62 19.00
C GLN A 42 -0.51 -15.11 20.16
N GLU A 43 -1.16 -16.02 20.86
CA GLU A 43 -1.81 -15.70 22.12
C GLU A 43 -0.76 -15.41 23.18
N ASP A 44 -1.00 -14.39 23.98
CA ASP A 44 -0.17 -14.09 25.13
C ASP A 44 -0.45 -15.13 26.24
N ARG A 45 0.61 -15.79 26.71
CA ARG A 45 0.50 -16.85 27.72
C ARG A 45 0.12 -16.31 29.11
N LEU A 46 0.25 -15.03 29.34
CA LEU A 46 0.10 -14.39 30.66
C LEU A 46 -0.99 -13.31 30.68
N GLY A 47 -1.67 -13.05 29.56
CA GLY A 47 -2.67 -12.01 29.42
C GLY A 47 -3.78 -12.37 28.45
N GLU A 48 -4.86 -11.65 28.52
CA GLU A 48 -5.98 -11.73 27.58
C GLU A 48 -5.63 -10.91 26.32
N GLY A 49 -4.73 -11.40 25.48
CA GLY A 49 -4.33 -10.64 24.32
C GLY A 49 -3.60 -11.45 23.25
N TYR A 50 -3.31 -10.76 22.16
CA TYR A 50 -2.55 -11.30 21.04
C TYR A 50 -1.33 -10.43 20.79
N SER A 51 -0.24 -11.07 20.41
CA SER A 51 0.95 -10.41 19.89
C SER A 51 1.28 -10.93 18.49
N LEU A 52 1.91 -10.10 17.66
CA LEU A 52 2.34 -10.46 16.32
C LEU A 52 3.84 -10.75 16.33
N ARG A 53 4.22 -11.95 15.96
CA ARG A 53 5.62 -12.28 15.67
C ARG A 53 5.92 -11.91 14.23
N ALA A 54 6.65 -10.81 14.02
CA ALA A 54 7.00 -10.35 12.70
C ALA A 54 7.96 -11.30 11.98
N ARG A 55 7.69 -11.55 10.70
CA ARG A 55 8.59 -12.26 9.77
C ARG A 55 9.19 -11.31 8.77
N LYS A 56 8.40 -10.34 8.31
CA LYS A 56 8.84 -9.29 7.38
C LYS A 56 8.20 -7.96 7.77
N ILE A 57 8.88 -6.89 7.44
CA ILE A 57 8.37 -5.53 7.55
C ILE A 57 8.67 -4.78 6.26
N HIS A 58 7.69 -4.06 5.75
CA HIS A 58 7.79 -3.35 4.49
C HIS A 58 7.29 -1.91 4.65
N PRO A 59 7.95 -0.92 4.04
CA PRO A 59 7.35 0.39 3.88
C PRO A 59 6.08 0.28 3.02
N LEU A 60 5.00 0.92 3.43
CA LEU A 60 3.77 0.95 2.62
C LEU A 60 4.01 1.52 1.23
N ALA A 61 4.84 2.55 1.11
CA ALA A 61 5.22 3.16 -0.16
C ALA A 61 5.80 2.12 -1.13
N GLN A 62 6.72 1.28 -0.67
CA GLN A 62 7.33 0.23 -1.48
C GLN A 62 6.31 -0.80 -1.97
N LEU A 63 5.38 -1.21 -1.10
CA LEU A 63 4.32 -2.15 -1.49
C LEU A 63 3.37 -1.53 -2.52
N CYS A 64 3.02 -0.25 -2.37
CA CYS A 64 2.19 0.45 -3.34
C CYS A 64 2.86 0.55 -4.71
N GLU A 65 4.19 0.70 -4.77
CA GLU A 65 4.93 0.72 -6.02
C GLU A 65 5.04 -0.68 -6.64
N GLN A 66 5.39 -1.68 -5.85
CA GLN A 66 5.65 -3.04 -6.33
C GLN A 66 4.38 -3.81 -6.72
N HIS A 67 3.27 -3.57 -6.04
CA HIS A 67 2.02 -4.29 -6.21
C HIS A 67 0.91 -3.46 -6.88
N ALA A 68 1.24 -2.31 -7.43
CA ALA A 68 0.30 -1.49 -8.18
C ALA A 68 -0.19 -2.26 -9.43
N ARG A 69 -1.49 -2.52 -9.50
CA ARG A 69 -2.12 -3.17 -10.65
C ARG A 69 -2.57 -2.16 -11.68
N HIS A 70 -3.32 -1.17 -11.25
CA HIS A 70 -3.73 -0.02 -12.06
C HIS A 70 -4.24 1.10 -11.16
N TRP A 71 -4.23 2.31 -11.72
CA TRP A 71 -4.88 3.48 -11.15
C TRP A 71 -6.24 3.70 -11.80
N LEU A 72 -7.23 4.04 -10.99
CA LEU A 72 -8.53 4.52 -11.44
C LEU A 72 -8.72 5.96 -10.96
N LEU A 73 -8.88 6.87 -11.91
CA LEU A 73 -9.25 8.26 -11.65
C LEU A 73 -10.68 8.47 -12.09
N ARG A 74 -11.47 9.14 -11.25
CA ARG A 74 -12.76 9.73 -11.63
C ARG A 74 -12.60 11.24 -11.62
N VAL A 75 -12.80 11.86 -12.76
CA VAL A 75 -12.54 13.28 -12.96
C VAL A 75 -13.86 13.97 -13.36
N ASP A 76 -14.32 14.88 -12.52
CA ASP A 76 -15.43 15.76 -12.86
C ASP A 76 -14.92 16.97 -13.65
N ASN A 77 -15.04 16.89 -14.97
CA ASN A 77 -14.59 17.92 -15.89
C ASN A 77 -15.74 18.75 -16.49
N ARG A 78 -16.90 18.76 -15.83
CA ARG A 78 -18.03 19.62 -16.23
C ARG A 78 -17.68 21.10 -16.10
N GLN A 79 -16.85 21.45 -15.15
CA GLN A 79 -16.17 22.72 -15.07
C GLN A 79 -14.81 22.56 -15.76
N HIS A 80 -14.55 23.39 -16.77
CA HIS A 80 -13.31 23.33 -17.55
C HIS A 80 -12.08 23.42 -16.64
N ASP A 81 -10.98 22.79 -17.05
CA ASP A 81 -9.65 22.89 -16.44
C ASP A 81 -9.24 21.80 -15.44
N VAL A 82 -10.15 20.94 -14.95
CA VAL A 82 -9.77 19.87 -14.01
C VAL A 82 -8.85 18.86 -14.69
N MET A 83 -9.17 18.47 -15.93
CA MET A 83 -8.35 17.50 -16.66
C MET A 83 -6.95 18.03 -16.96
N ALA A 84 -6.79 19.32 -17.25
CA ALA A 84 -5.49 19.95 -17.46
C ALA A 84 -4.61 19.90 -16.20
N LYS A 85 -5.21 20.08 -15.03
CA LYS A 85 -4.51 19.94 -13.74
C LYS A 85 -4.07 18.48 -13.50
N VAL A 86 -4.95 17.52 -13.80
CA VAL A 86 -4.63 16.10 -13.70
C VAL A 86 -3.46 15.75 -14.62
N GLU A 87 -3.50 16.19 -15.87
CA GLU A 87 -2.44 15.94 -16.86
C GLU A 87 -1.09 16.51 -16.40
N SER A 88 -1.07 17.73 -15.89
CA SER A 88 0.14 18.36 -15.34
C SER A 88 0.75 17.54 -14.19
N VAL A 89 -0.08 16.97 -13.33
CA VAL A 89 0.42 16.07 -12.26
C VAL A 89 0.96 14.78 -12.86
N LEU A 90 0.24 14.15 -13.78
CA LEU A 90 0.61 12.87 -14.38
C LEU A 90 1.93 12.95 -15.17
N GLU A 91 2.23 14.08 -15.83
CA GLU A 91 3.48 14.28 -16.56
C GLU A 91 4.71 14.08 -15.67
N SER A 92 4.65 14.49 -14.40
CA SER A 92 5.73 14.31 -13.43
C SER A 92 5.96 12.86 -13.04
N PHE A 93 5.00 11.97 -13.31
CA PHE A 93 5.06 10.54 -12.99
C PHE A 93 5.16 9.66 -14.25
N ARG A 94 5.40 10.24 -15.39
CA ARG A 94 5.74 9.54 -16.63
C ARG A 94 7.26 9.60 -16.90
N PRO A 95 7.82 8.61 -17.58
CA PRO A 95 7.22 7.34 -17.99
C PRO A 95 7.08 6.37 -16.81
N GLY A 96 6.16 5.42 -16.94
CA GLY A 96 5.96 4.36 -15.98
C GLY A 96 5.25 3.17 -16.60
N THR A 97 5.08 2.11 -15.80
CA THR A 97 4.53 0.83 -16.30
C THR A 97 3.14 0.53 -15.75
N VAL A 98 2.64 1.30 -14.78
CA VAL A 98 1.34 1.04 -14.17
C VAL A 98 0.24 1.64 -15.03
N PRO A 99 -0.74 0.82 -15.47
CA PRO A 99 -1.87 1.29 -16.26
C PRO A 99 -2.73 2.29 -15.49
N LEU A 100 -3.32 3.23 -16.23
CA LEU A 100 -4.20 4.26 -15.72
C LEU A 100 -5.51 4.25 -16.49
N GLN A 101 -6.63 4.18 -15.80
CA GLN A 101 -7.95 4.43 -16.33
C GLN A 101 -8.48 5.76 -15.77
N ILE A 102 -9.01 6.59 -16.65
CA ILE A 102 -9.67 7.86 -16.28
C ILE A 102 -11.12 7.79 -16.74
N ASP A 103 -12.03 7.81 -15.79
CA ASP A 103 -13.46 8.00 -16.01
C ASP A 103 -13.76 9.50 -15.92
N LEU A 104 -14.08 10.10 -17.06
CA LEU A 104 -14.21 11.54 -17.24
C LEU A 104 -15.69 11.91 -17.33
N LEU A 105 -16.18 12.68 -16.34
CA LEU A 105 -17.53 13.22 -16.37
C LEU A 105 -17.52 14.54 -17.14
N LEU A 106 -18.14 14.55 -18.31
CA LEU A 106 -18.35 15.70 -19.16
C LEU A 106 -19.80 16.22 -19.03
N PRO A 107 -20.13 17.44 -19.50
CA PRO A 107 -21.49 17.97 -19.40
C PRO A 107 -22.59 17.07 -19.99
N ASP A 108 -22.28 16.40 -21.11
CA ASP A 108 -23.27 15.64 -21.88
C ASP A 108 -22.95 14.12 -21.95
N CYS A 109 -21.81 13.68 -21.44
CA CYS A 109 -21.41 12.27 -21.54
C CYS A 109 -20.39 11.84 -20.48
N LEU A 110 -20.18 10.54 -20.39
CA LEU A 110 -19.08 9.91 -19.66
C LEU A 110 -18.04 9.43 -20.65
N GLY A 111 -16.82 9.92 -20.51
CA GLY A 111 -15.65 9.45 -21.25
C GLY A 111 -14.84 8.43 -20.45
N LYS A 112 -14.23 7.50 -21.14
CA LYS A 112 -13.26 6.59 -20.54
C LYS A 112 -11.95 6.63 -21.33
N LEU A 113 -10.85 6.94 -20.63
CA LEU A 113 -9.52 6.93 -21.19
C LEU A 113 -8.73 5.81 -20.51
N VAL A 114 -7.99 5.04 -21.28
CA VAL A 114 -7.11 3.98 -20.77
C VAL A 114 -5.71 4.21 -21.30
N CYS A 115 -4.78 4.44 -20.39
CA CYS A 115 -3.37 4.61 -20.69
C CYS A 115 -2.62 3.37 -20.17
N ALA A 116 -1.94 2.66 -21.05
CA ALA A 116 -1.19 1.46 -20.73
C ALA A 116 0.11 1.39 -21.53
N GLY A 117 0.97 0.43 -21.24
CA GLY A 117 2.26 0.28 -21.86
C GLY A 117 3.16 1.48 -21.62
N GLU A 118 3.69 2.08 -22.67
CA GLU A 118 4.56 3.27 -22.60
C GLU A 118 3.87 4.54 -22.09
N HIS A 119 2.53 4.55 -22.07
CA HIS A 119 1.71 5.63 -21.56
C HIS A 119 1.30 5.43 -20.08
N GLY A 120 1.83 4.39 -19.44
CA GLY A 120 1.62 4.13 -18.02
C GLY A 120 2.30 5.18 -17.14
N ILE A 121 2.05 5.07 -15.83
CA ILE A 121 2.60 5.97 -14.82
C ILE A 121 3.42 5.22 -13.78
N ARG A 122 4.30 5.93 -13.09
CA ARG A 122 4.97 5.44 -11.89
C ARG A 122 4.02 5.60 -10.72
N SER A 123 3.71 4.48 -10.07
CA SER A 123 2.84 4.48 -8.89
C SER A 123 3.62 4.92 -7.65
N SER A 124 3.07 5.88 -6.91
CA SER A 124 3.63 6.31 -5.63
C SER A 124 2.56 6.90 -4.72
N LEU A 125 2.84 6.99 -3.42
CA LEU A 125 1.95 7.68 -2.47
C LEU A 125 1.92 9.19 -2.73
N GLU A 126 2.98 9.77 -3.26
CA GLU A 126 3.03 11.18 -3.65
C GLU A 126 2.05 11.47 -4.79
N LEU A 127 1.98 10.60 -5.79
CA LEU A 127 0.98 10.70 -6.86
C LEU A 127 -0.44 10.71 -6.27
N ALA A 128 -0.73 9.78 -5.35
CA ALA A 128 -2.04 9.74 -4.69
C ALA A 128 -2.38 11.05 -3.99
N ARG A 129 -1.41 11.62 -3.26
CA ARG A 129 -1.59 12.89 -2.55
C ARG A 129 -1.87 14.02 -3.51
N LYS A 130 -1.05 14.20 -4.54
CA LYS A 130 -1.20 15.29 -5.52
C LYS A 130 -2.52 15.23 -6.27
N LEU A 131 -2.97 14.03 -6.66
CA LEU A 131 -4.25 13.87 -7.35
C LEU A 131 -5.45 14.18 -6.43
N ARG A 132 -5.38 13.82 -5.16
CA ARG A 132 -6.44 14.10 -4.18
C ARG A 132 -6.55 15.56 -3.79
N GLU A 133 -5.50 16.35 -4.00
CA GLU A 133 -5.51 17.81 -3.79
C GLU A 133 -6.27 18.56 -4.88
N ILE A 134 -6.59 17.91 -6.00
CA ILE A 134 -7.37 18.52 -7.10
C ILE A 134 -8.87 18.34 -6.83
N ASP A 135 -9.60 19.43 -6.68
CA ASP A 135 -11.04 19.38 -6.53
C ASP A 135 -11.70 18.74 -7.77
N GLY A 136 -12.65 17.84 -7.54
CA GLY A 136 -13.31 17.09 -8.59
C GLY A 136 -12.58 15.84 -9.06
N VAL A 137 -11.48 15.45 -8.41
CA VAL A 137 -10.72 14.23 -8.70
C VAL A 137 -10.83 13.25 -7.55
N GLN A 138 -11.20 12.02 -7.88
CA GLN A 138 -11.09 10.85 -6.98
C GLN A 138 -10.05 9.90 -7.55
N ALA A 139 -9.04 9.57 -6.77
CA ALA A 139 -7.95 8.68 -7.17
C ALA A 139 -7.96 7.42 -6.31
N GLU A 140 -7.97 6.27 -6.98
CA GLU A 140 -7.97 4.96 -6.36
C GLU A 140 -6.84 4.11 -6.96
N LEU A 141 -5.97 3.59 -6.12
CA LEU A 141 -4.95 2.61 -6.50
C LEU A 141 -5.49 1.20 -6.25
N ARG A 142 -5.55 0.40 -7.28
CA ARG A 142 -5.83 -1.04 -7.18
C ARG A 142 -4.52 -1.79 -7.05
N LEU A 143 -4.40 -2.54 -5.96
CA LEU A 143 -3.23 -3.37 -5.69
C LEU A 143 -3.51 -4.82 -6.10
N GLN A 144 -2.47 -5.48 -6.60
CA GLN A 144 -2.47 -6.91 -6.74
C GLN A 144 -2.34 -7.50 -5.32
N ARG A 145 -3.21 -8.44 -4.97
CA ARG A 145 -3.05 -9.15 -3.69
C ARG A 145 -1.73 -9.91 -3.71
N PRO A 146 -0.84 -9.69 -2.73
CA PRO A 146 0.31 -10.55 -2.56
C PRO A 146 -0.18 -11.98 -2.28
N GLU A 147 0.47 -12.97 -2.87
CA GLU A 147 0.22 -14.36 -2.50
C GLU A 147 0.59 -14.55 -1.03
N PRO A 148 -0.28 -15.17 -0.23
CA PRO A 148 0.05 -15.43 1.18
C PRO A 148 1.28 -16.32 1.24
N THR A 149 2.28 -15.90 2.00
CA THR A 149 3.46 -16.74 2.25
C THR A 149 3.00 -18.03 2.95
N PRO A 150 3.29 -19.21 2.39
CA PRO A 150 2.88 -20.47 3.01
C PRO A 150 3.38 -20.54 4.46
N LEU A 151 2.49 -20.90 5.37
CA LEU A 151 2.88 -21.15 6.75
C LEU A 151 3.90 -22.32 6.75
N PRO A 152 5.02 -22.22 7.47
CA PRO A 152 5.90 -23.36 7.63
C PRO A 152 5.09 -24.51 8.24
N GLU A 153 5.16 -25.67 7.58
CA GLU A 153 4.52 -26.87 8.09
C GLU A 153 4.94 -27.09 9.55
N ARG A 154 3.97 -27.27 10.43
CA ARG A 154 4.24 -27.68 11.81
C ARG A 154 4.98 -29.03 11.73
N ARG A 155 6.25 -29.03 12.06
CA ARG A 155 6.94 -30.30 12.32
C ARG A 155 6.16 -31.04 13.39
N PRO A 156 5.75 -32.29 13.13
CA PRO A 156 5.10 -33.09 14.16
C PRO A 156 6.04 -33.13 15.38
N SER A 157 5.48 -32.82 16.54
CA SER A 157 6.19 -33.00 17.80
C SER A 157 6.64 -34.48 17.87
N ARG A 158 7.95 -34.72 17.93
CA ARG A 158 8.45 -36.05 18.30
C ARG A 158 7.80 -36.37 19.64
N SER A 159 6.90 -37.33 19.63
CA SER A 159 6.48 -38.02 20.82
C SER A 159 7.74 -38.69 21.40
N GLU A 160 8.14 -38.25 22.57
CA GLU A 160 9.15 -38.99 23.36
C GLU A 160 8.52 -40.31 23.74
N GLU A 161 9.13 -41.37 23.26
CA GLU A 161 9.05 -42.70 23.88
C GLU A 161 9.93 -42.78 25.10
#